data_ef05ab818246671c0c7630509638166c
#
_entry.id   ef05ab818246671c0c7630509638166c
#
_cell.length_a   1.000
_cell.length_b   1.000
_cell.length_c   1.000
_cell.angle_alpha   90.00
_cell.angle_beta   90.00
_cell.angle_gamma   90.00
#
_symmetry.space_group_name_H-M   'P 1'
#
loop_
_entity.id
_entity.type
_entity.pdbx_description
1 polymer ?
#
loop_
_entity_poly.entity_id
_entity_poly.type
_entity_poly.pdbx_seq_one_letter_code
_entity_poly.pdbx_strand_id
1 'polypeptide(L)'
;APIYMCHPAVFGRVSELATRDDLPVAMHLAGSREEYYFVKRGSSSFSVHGESVRRGFIEIPPWLPTGVSPVRYALNWGAFESPNVLAIHCVHTDEEDVKKLKEYNVAIAVCPRCNAQLGMGVAPVDEFMRAGLRVGIGTDSPAATDSTDMLSEMRLGMLIQRAVNVGRFLDSESMLEMATIGGARAPKLDDELGSLEIGKRPDHHPAQN
;
A
#
# COMPACT_ATOMS: atom_id res chain seq x y z
N ALA A 1 2.73 -4.34 -9.36
CA ALA A 1 2.82 -3.23 -10.34
C ALA A 1 1.77 -2.17 -10.02
N PRO A 2 2.00 -0.88 -10.39
CA PRO A 2 0.98 0.16 -10.26
C PRO A 2 -0.21 -0.12 -11.19
N ILE A 3 -1.42 0.21 -10.73
CA ILE A 3 -2.66 -0.12 -11.47
C ILE A 3 -2.76 0.55 -12.84
N TYR A 4 -2.19 1.74 -13.01
CA TYR A 4 -2.22 2.49 -14.27
C TYR A 4 -1.25 1.95 -15.35
N MET A 5 -0.36 1.04 -14.98
CA MET A 5 0.55 0.35 -15.91
C MET A 5 0.04 -1.03 -16.35
N CYS A 6 -1.12 -1.45 -15.86
CA CYS A 6 -1.70 -2.75 -16.16
C CYS A 6 -2.96 -2.60 -16.99
N HIS A 7 -3.15 -3.49 -17.97
CA HIS A 7 -4.45 -3.60 -18.64
C HIS A 7 -5.50 -4.07 -17.60
N PRO A 8 -6.68 -3.45 -17.51
CA PRO A 8 -7.65 -3.73 -16.44
C PRO A 8 -8.07 -5.21 -16.35
N ALA A 9 -8.18 -5.92 -17.47
CA ALA A 9 -8.50 -7.35 -17.47
C ALA A 9 -7.48 -8.23 -16.70
N VAL A 10 -6.28 -7.70 -16.41
CA VAL A 10 -5.25 -8.43 -15.63
C VAL A 10 -5.69 -8.60 -14.19
N PHE A 11 -6.43 -7.65 -13.61
CA PHE A 11 -6.80 -7.69 -12.18
C PHE A 11 -7.69 -8.90 -11.86
N GLY A 12 -8.80 -9.05 -12.57
CA GLY A 12 -9.68 -10.21 -12.39
C GLY A 12 -8.95 -11.53 -12.65
N ARG A 13 -8.10 -11.58 -13.69
CA ARG A 13 -7.33 -12.80 -13.99
C ARG A 13 -6.31 -13.15 -12.90
N VAL A 14 -5.64 -12.15 -12.33
CA VAL A 14 -4.72 -12.36 -11.19
C VAL A 14 -5.50 -12.84 -9.97
N SER A 15 -6.67 -12.26 -9.67
CA SER A 15 -7.52 -12.69 -8.56
C SER A 15 -8.01 -14.14 -8.72
N GLU A 16 -8.42 -14.56 -9.92
CA GLU A 16 -8.78 -15.96 -10.21
C GLU A 16 -7.61 -16.92 -9.94
N LEU A 17 -6.42 -16.61 -10.49
CA LEU A 17 -5.24 -17.45 -10.30
C LEU A 17 -4.81 -17.51 -8.83
N ALA A 18 -4.80 -16.38 -8.15
CA ALA A 18 -4.44 -16.29 -6.74
C ALA A 18 -5.42 -17.08 -5.85
N THR A 19 -6.70 -17.01 -6.16
CA THR A 19 -7.73 -17.78 -5.43
C THR A 19 -7.57 -19.29 -5.68
N ARG A 20 -7.32 -19.69 -6.94
CA ARG A 20 -7.13 -21.10 -7.30
C ARG A 20 -5.92 -21.73 -6.61
N ASP A 21 -4.80 -20.97 -6.54
CA ASP A 21 -3.51 -21.47 -6.10
C ASP A 21 -3.18 -21.05 -4.65
N ASP A 22 -4.16 -20.44 -3.94
CA ASP A 22 -4.03 -19.89 -2.56
C ASP A 22 -2.82 -18.96 -2.39
N LEU A 23 -2.66 -18.04 -3.34
CA LEU A 23 -1.53 -17.10 -3.36
C LEU A 23 -1.95 -15.71 -2.87
N PRO A 24 -1.08 -14.98 -2.14
CA PRO A 24 -1.31 -13.58 -1.84
C PRO A 24 -1.12 -12.71 -3.09
N VAL A 25 -1.91 -11.64 -3.19
CA VAL A 25 -1.78 -10.62 -4.23
C VAL A 25 -1.32 -9.32 -3.62
N ALA A 26 -0.22 -8.75 -4.12
CA ALA A 26 0.26 -7.44 -3.70
C ALA A 26 0.24 -6.45 -4.87
N MET A 27 -0.27 -5.24 -4.63
CA MET A 27 -0.34 -4.19 -5.65
C MET A 27 -0.07 -2.81 -5.07
N HIS A 28 0.59 -1.94 -5.85
CA HIS A 28 0.67 -0.52 -5.52
C HIS A 28 -0.66 0.14 -5.85
N LEU A 29 -1.21 0.92 -4.92
CA LEU A 29 -2.57 1.45 -5.03
C LEU A 29 -2.68 2.82 -4.36
N ALA A 30 -3.24 3.79 -5.08
CA ALA A 30 -3.50 5.12 -4.59
C ALA A 30 -2.28 5.78 -3.93
N GLY A 31 -1.08 5.52 -4.47
CA GLY A 31 0.18 5.96 -3.89
C GLY A 31 0.45 7.44 -4.10
N SER A 32 0.17 7.98 -5.29
CA SER A 32 0.48 9.35 -5.61
C SER A 32 -0.74 10.15 -6.10
N ARG A 33 -0.61 11.49 -5.99
CA ARG A 33 -1.60 12.43 -6.55
C ARG A 33 -1.72 12.28 -8.06
N GLU A 34 -0.62 11.99 -8.73
CA GLU A 34 -0.54 11.78 -10.17
C GLU A 34 -1.35 10.55 -10.58
N GLU A 35 -1.21 9.44 -9.86
CA GLU A 35 -2.03 8.24 -10.04
C GLU A 35 -3.52 8.55 -9.85
N TYR A 36 -3.87 9.24 -8.77
CA TYR A 36 -5.26 9.58 -8.47
C TYR A 36 -5.91 10.40 -9.59
N TYR A 37 -5.24 11.45 -10.07
CA TYR A 37 -5.79 12.27 -11.14
C TYR A 37 -5.76 11.59 -12.49
N PHE A 38 -4.73 10.77 -12.75
CA PHE A 38 -4.67 9.98 -13.97
C PHE A 38 -5.85 9.01 -14.07
N VAL A 39 -6.07 8.21 -13.03
CA VAL A 39 -7.18 7.24 -13.00
C VAL A 39 -8.52 7.94 -13.09
N LYS A 40 -8.74 8.97 -12.27
CA LYS A 40 -10.05 9.63 -12.17
C LYS A 40 -10.37 10.52 -13.36
N ARG A 41 -9.40 11.27 -13.88
CA ARG A 41 -9.59 12.34 -14.87
C ARG A 41 -8.88 12.11 -16.20
N GLY A 42 -8.04 11.10 -16.30
CA GLY A 42 -7.18 10.88 -17.47
C GLY A 42 -6.09 11.93 -17.66
N SER A 43 -5.83 12.76 -16.63
CA SER A 43 -4.93 13.92 -16.74
C SER A 43 -3.97 13.97 -15.54
N SER A 44 -2.70 13.80 -15.81
CA SER A 44 -1.59 14.01 -14.88
C SER A 44 -0.27 13.97 -15.64
N SER A 45 0.88 13.98 -14.94
CA SER A 45 2.20 13.71 -15.57
C SER A 45 2.27 12.33 -16.23
N PHE A 46 1.38 11.41 -15.89
CA PHE A 46 1.27 10.06 -16.48
C PHE A 46 0.39 10.02 -17.73
N SER A 47 -0.32 11.08 -18.09
CA SER A 47 -1.12 11.11 -19.32
C SER A 47 -0.23 11.06 -20.57
N VAL A 48 -0.82 10.73 -21.72
CA VAL A 48 -0.12 10.65 -23.03
C VAL A 48 0.67 11.92 -23.34
N HIS A 49 0.21 13.07 -22.87
CA HIS A 49 0.88 14.36 -23.00
C HIS A 49 1.70 14.75 -21.77
N GLY A 50 1.74 13.87 -20.75
CA GLY A 50 2.50 14.09 -19.53
C GLY A 50 4.00 13.97 -19.76
N GLU A 51 4.77 14.65 -18.90
CA GLU A 51 6.23 14.72 -19.05
C GLU A 51 6.89 13.33 -18.94
N SER A 52 6.40 12.45 -18.08
CA SER A 52 6.94 11.11 -17.90
C SER A 52 6.81 10.24 -19.15
N VAL A 53 5.69 10.37 -19.89
CA VAL A 53 5.49 9.67 -21.17
C VAL A 53 6.33 10.30 -22.27
N ARG A 54 6.37 11.63 -22.35
CA ARG A 54 7.17 12.34 -23.36
C ARG A 54 8.67 12.07 -23.23
N ARG A 55 9.16 11.82 -22.01
CA ARG A 55 10.56 11.47 -21.74
C ARG A 55 10.85 9.98 -21.90
N GLY A 56 9.86 9.17 -22.21
CA GLY A 56 10.01 7.72 -22.38
C GLY A 56 10.24 6.95 -21.08
N PHE A 57 9.91 7.54 -19.91
CA PHE A 57 10.05 6.87 -18.62
C PHE A 57 8.97 5.80 -18.41
N ILE A 58 7.80 5.99 -19.01
CA ILE A 58 6.68 5.06 -18.93
C ILE A 58 5.94 5.00 -20.26
N GLU A 59 5.48 3.80 -20.61
CA GLU A 59 4.52 3.59 -21.69
C GLU A 59 3.15 3.32 -21.06
N ILE A 60 2.17 4.14 -21.41
CA ILE A 60 0.81 3.99 -20.93
C ILE A 60 -0.12 3.86 -22.14
N PRO A 61 -0.97 2.82 -22.16
CA PRO A 61 -1.99 2.69 -23.20
C PRO A 61 -2.97 3.89 -23.14
N PRO A 62 -3.71 4.17 -24.20
CA PRO A 62 -4.75 5.19 -24.20
C PRO A 62 -5.68 5.00 -23.00
N TRP A 63 -5.84 6.03 -22.20
CA TRP A 63 -6.62 6.00 -20.96
C TRP A 63 -7.81 6.95 -21.03
N LEU A 64 -8.99 6.43 -20.74
CA LEU A 64 -10.19 7.24 -20.60
C LEU A 64 -10.43 7.56 -19.12
N PRO A 65 -10.88 8.78 -18.79
CA PRO A 65 -11.27 9.13 -17.42
C PRO A 65 -12.29 8.15 -16.87
N THR A 66 -12.03 7.60 -15.68
CA THR A 66 -12.93 6.63 -15.06
C THR A 66 -13.97 7.28 -14.14
N GLY A 67 -13.71 8.51 -13.69
CA GLY A 67 -14.56 9.24 -12.74
C GLY A 67 -14.42 8.77 -11.30
N VAL A 68 -13.75 7.65 -11.04
CA VAL A 68 -13.61 7.03 -9.70
C VAL A 68 -12.18 7.10 -9.17
N SER A 69 -12.01 6.84 -7.87
CA SER A 69 -10.68 6.73 -7.26
C SER A 69 -9.91 5.51 -7.75
N PRO A 70 -8.58 5.45 -7.57
CA PRO A 70 -7.78 4.25 -7.85
C PRO A 70 -8.30 2.99 -7.14
N VAL A 71 -8.76 3.11 -5.89
CA VAL A 71 -9.32 2.00 -5.12
C VAL A 71 -10.59 1.46 -5.78
N ARG A 72 -11.54 2.33 -6.08
CA ARG A 72 -12.81 1.93 -6.73
C ARG A 72 -12.59 1.44 -8.15
N TYR A 73 -11.59 1.99 -8.87
CA TYR A 73 -11.20 1.46 -10.17
C TYR A 73 -10.69 0.02 -10.06
N ALA A 74 -9.74 -0.25 -9.16
CA ALA A 74 -9.22 -1.60 -8.94
C ALA A 74 -10.35 -2.58 -8.55
N LEU A 75 -11.24 -2.16 -7.65
CA LEU A 75 -12.42 -2.92 -7.25
C LEU A 75 -13.31 -3.27 -8.45
N ASN A 76 -13.65 -2.30 -9.29
CA ASN A 76 -14.54 -2.50 -10.45
C ASN A 76 -13.98 -3.50 -11.47
N TRP A 77 -12.67 -3.73 -11.45
CA TRP A 77 -12.00 -4.69 -12.32
C TRP A 77 -11.61 -5.99 -11.60
N GLY A 78 -12.20 -6.26 -10.43
CA GLY A 78 -12.05 -7.53 -9.71
C GLY A 78 -10.72 -7.72 -8.98
N ALA A 79 -9.96 -6.63 -8.72
CA ALA A 79 -8.66 -6.71 -8.06
C ALA A 79 -8.73 -7.24 -6.61
N PHE A 80 -9.89 -7.16 -5.97
CA PHE A 80 -10.09 -7.52 -4.56
C PHE A 80 -10.89 -8.82 -4.37
N GLU A 81 -11.11 -9.57 -5.42
CA GLU A 81 -11.85 -10.84 -5.36
C GLU A 81 -11.01 -11.99 -4.77
N SER A 82 -9.68 -11.86 -4.77
CA SER A 82 -8.80 -12.80 -4.08
C SER A 82 -8.95 -12.67 -2.55
N PRO A 83 -8.93 -13.80 -1.81
CA PRO A 83 -9.09 -13.77 -0.35
C PRO A 83 -7.94 -13.10 0.40
N ASN A 84 -6.78 -12.90 -0.24
CA ASN A 84 -5.59 -12.34 0.40
C ASN A 84 -4.95 -11.25 -0.46
N VAL A 85 -5.44 -10.01 -0.31
CA VAL A 85 -4.95 -8.84 -1.06
C VAL A 85 -4.24 -7.86 -0.12
N LEU A 86 -3.05 -7.42 -0.54
CA LEU A 86 -2.24 -6.39 0.10
C LEU A 86 -2.13 -5.16 -0.82
N ALA A 87 -2.71 -4.05 -0.41
CA ALA A 87 -2.56 -2.76 -1.08
C ALA A 87 -1.39 -1.97 -0.47
N ILE A 88 -0.47 -1.51 -1.31
CA ILE A 88 0.74 -0.80 -0.88
C ILE A 88 0.53 0.71 -1.07
N HIS A 89 0.97 1.51 -0.12
CA HIS A 89 0.88 2.96 0.04
C HIS A 89 -0.48 3.47 0.51
N CYS A 90 -1.53 3.41 -0.29
CA CYS A 90 -2.87 3.91 0.01
C CYS A 90 -2.90 5.35 0.56
N VAL A 91 -2.05 6.24 0.01
CA VAL A 91 -1.90 7.64 0.47
C VAL A 91 -3.13 8.48 0.13
N HIS A 92 -3.67 8.32 -1.09
CA HIS A 92 -4.76 9.12 -1.63
C HIS A 92 -6.08 8.33 -1.64
N THR A 93 -6.58 8.02 -0.44
CA THR A 93 -7.86 7.35 -0.21
C THR A 93 -8.86 8.31 0.42
N ASP A 94 -10.13 8.16 0.08
CA ASP A 94 -11.24 8.84 0.75
C ASP A 94 -11.98 7.86 1.70
N GLU A 95 -12.95 8.38 2.45
CA GLU A 95 -13.72 7.58 3.43
C GLU A 95 -14.43 6.39 2.78
N GLU A 96 -14.93 6.55 1.54
CA GLU A 96 -15.58 5.47 0.80
C GLU A 96 -14.56 4.40 0.37
N ASP A 97 -13.36 4.83 -0.03
CA ASP A 97 -12.26 3.91 -0.35
C ASP A 97 -11.89 3.06 0.87
N VAL A 98 -11.76 3.67 2.06
CA VAL A 98 -11.47 2.97 3.32
C VAL A 98 -12.56 1.94 3.64
N LYS A 99 -13.84 2.29 3.46
CA LYS A 99 -14.96 1.35 3.62
C LYS A 99 -14.86 0.17 2.67
N LYS A 100 -14.53 0.42 1.38
CA LYS A 100 -14.38 -0.65 0.39
C LYS A 100 -13.19 -1.55 0.69
N LEU A 101 -12.04 -1.00 1.06
CA LEU A 101 -10.88 -1.78 1.48
C LEU A 101 -11.23 -2.69 2.67
N LYS A 102 -12.01 -2.20 3.64
CA LYS A 102 -12.47 -3.01 4.77
C LYS A 102 -13.47 -4.08 4.37
N GLU A 103 -14.47 -3.74 3.54
CA GLU A 103 -15.50 -4.67 3.05
C GLU A 103 -14.89 -5.89 2.35
N TYR A 104 -13.87 -5.65 1.53
CA TYR A 104 -13.15 -6.70 0.79
C TYR A 104 -11.96 -7.29 1.56
N ASN A 105 -11.82 -6.95 2.85
CA ASN A 105 -10.74 -7.46 3.70
C ASN A 105 -9.32 -7.25 3.12
N VAL A 106 -9.13 -6.15 2.40
CA VAL A 106 -7.83 -5.76 1.86
C VAL A 106 -6.92 -5.30 3.01
N ALA A 107 -5.70 -5.81 3.06
CA ALA A 107 -4.69 -5.33 3.98
C ALA A 107 -3.88 -4.18 3.37
N ILE A 108 -3.25 -3.38 4.21
CA ILE A 108 -2.46 -2.22 3.77
C ILE A 108 -1.02 -2.35 4.25
N ALA A 109 -0.07 -2.09 3.35
CA ALA A 109 1.32 -1.85 3.70
C ALA A 109 1.66 -0.38 3.46
N VAL A 110 2.00 0.35 4.52
CA VAL A 110 2.44 1.75 4.41
C VAL A 110 3.95 1.83 4.32
N CYS A 111 4.47 2.74 3.50
CA CYS A 111 5.90 2.93 3.26
C CYS A 111 6.28 4.41 3.50
N PRO A 112 6.36 4.87 4.76
CA PRO A 112 6.49 6.29 5.10
C PRO A 112 7.68 7.00 4.47
N ARG A 113 8.85 6.37 4.44
CA ARG A 113 10.06 6.94 3.85
C ARG A 113 9.94 7.09 2.34
N CYS A 114 9.51 6.04 1.66
CA CYS A 114 9.26 6.09 0.21
C CYS A 114 8.27 7.19 -0.14
N ASN A 115 7.15 7.25 0.57
CA ASN A 115 6.13 8.27 0.35
C ASN A 115 6.68 9.69 0.55
N ALA A 116 7.51 9.89 1.57
CA ALA A 116 8.12 11.19 1.86
C ALA A 116 9.18 11.57 0.81
N GLN A 117 10.09 10.68 0.45
CA GLN A 117 11.15 10.92 -0.53
C GLN A 117 10.61 11.20 -1.93
N LEU A 118 9.56 10.51 -2.33
CA LEU A 118 8.91 10.70 -3.63
C LEU A 118 7.85 11.80 -3.64
N GLY A 119 7.64 12.49 -2.51
CA GLY A 119 6.63 13.55 -2.41
C GLY A 119 5.20 13.07 -2.60
N MET A 120 4.93 11.81 -2.30
CA MET A 120 3.61 11.19 -2.50
C MET A 120 2.58 11.66 -1.47
N GLY A 121 3.02 12.07 -0.29
CA GLY A 121 2.17 12.47 0.83
C GLY A 121 2.21 11.50 1.99
N VAL A 122 1.20 11.57 2.87
CA VAL A 122 1.13 10.77 4.11
C VAL A 122 -0.13 9.89 4.07
N ALA A 123 0.04 8.59 4.19
CA ALA A 123 -1.08 7.66 4.27
C ALA A 123 -1.89 7.90 5.57
N PRO A 124 -3.23 7.85 5.55
CA PRO A 124 -4.07 8.10 6.72
C PRO A 124 -4.14 6.88 7.65
N VAL A 125 -3.01 6.51 8.26
CA VAL A 125 -2.86 5.29 9.08
C VAL A 125 -3.86 5.24 10.23
N ASP A 126 -4.10 6.36 10.90
CA ASP A 126 -5.07 6.47 11.98
C ASP A 126 -6.52 6.13 11.52
N GLU A 127 -6.88 6.51 10.31
CA GLU A 127 -8.18 6.17 9.72
C GLU A 127 -8.27 4.68 9.39
N PHE A 128 -7.22 4.10 8.84
CA PHE A 128 -7.16 2.67 8.56
C PHE A 128 -7.29 1.82 9.82
N MET A 129 -6.56 2.18 10.88
CA MET A 129 -6.61 1.48 12.17
C MET A 129 -8.00 1.60 12.81
N ARG A 130 -8.61 2.80 12.80
CA ARG A 130 -9.97 2.99 13.33
C ARG A 130 -11.05 2.25 12.54
N ALA A 131 -10.87 2.09 11.25
CA ALA A 131 -11.73 1.25 10.42
C ALA A 131 -11.50 -0.25 10.65
N GLY A 132 -10.49 -0.63 11.46
CA GLY A 132 -10.13 -2.01 11.74
C GLY A 132 -9.51 -2.73 10.54
N LEU A 133 -8.83 -2.01 9.64
CA LEU A 133 -8.02 -2.60 8.59
C LEU A 133 -6.76 -3.24 9.17
N ARG A 134 -6.27 -4.29 8.51
CA ARG A 134 -4.95 -4.87 8.79
C ARG A 134 -3.90 -3.96 8.17
N VAL A 135 -3.04 -3.38 8.99
CA VAL A 135 -2.00 -2.43 8.55
C VAL A 135 -0.63 -2.93 8.97
N GLY A 136 0.28 -3.03 8.01
CA GLY A 136 1.70 -3.25 8.23
C GLY A 136 2.53 -2.07 7.75
N ILE A 137 3.81 -2.04 8.12
CA ILE A 137 4.79 -1.07 7.64
C ILE A 137 5.86 -1.77 6.81
N GLY A 138 6.33 -1.14 5.74
CA GLY A 138 7.40 -1.64 4.89
C GLY A 138 8.35 -0.55 4.47
N THR A 139 9.58 -0.92 4.15
CA THR A 139 10.63 0.01 3.72
C THR A 139 10.54 0.39 2.24
N ASP A 140 9.78 -0.38 1.45
CA ASP A 140 9.81 -0.30 -0.01
C ASP A 140 11.19 -0.68 -0.61
N SER A 141 11.38 -0.43 -1.88
CA SER A 141 12.58 -0.75 -2.62
C SER A 141 13.75 0.18 -2.25
N PRO A 142 14.99 -0.33 -2.13
CA PRO A 142 16.18 0.50 -1.99
C PRO A 142 16.36 1.53 -3.11
N ALA A 143 15.74 1.33 -4.27
CA ALA A 143 15.75 2.30 -5.37
C ALA A 143 14.83 3.50 -5.10
N ALA A 144 13.83 3.34 -4.25
CA ALA A 144 12.88 4.39 -3.86
C ALA A 144 13.21 5.00 -2.49
N THR A 145 14.10 4.32 -1.73
CA THR A 145 14.53 4.74 -0.40
C THR A 145 16.04 4.55 -0.27
N ASP A 146 16.68 5.30 0.59
CA ASP A 146 18.12 5.18 0.86
C ASP A 146 18.45 4.14 1.97
N SER A 147 17.44 3.51 2.54
CA SER A 147 17.58 2.61 3.68
C SER A 147 16.50 1.53 3.72
N THR A 148 16.89 0.33 4.15
CA THR A 148 15.98 -0.78 4.48
C THR A 148 15.91 -1.04 5.98
N ASP A 149 16.32 -0.07 6.80
CA ASP A 149 16.29 -0.14 8.27
C ASP A 149 14.85 0.06 8.78
N MET A 150 14.24 -1.02 9.26
CA MET A 150 12.87 -1.02 9.78
C MET A 150 12.70 -0.16 11.03
N LEU A 151 13.71 -0.08 11.92
CA LEU A 151 13.63 0.77 13.10
C LEU A 151 13.58 2.25 12.72
N SER A 152 14.41 2.63 11.75
CA SER A 152 14.40 3.99 11.18
C SER A 152 13.07 4.29 10.48
N GLU A 153 12.50 3.32 9.76
CA GLU A 153 11.19 3.45 9.10
C GLU A 153 10.06 3.67 10.09
N MET A 154 10.00 2.87 11.16
CA MET A 154 9.02 3.02 12.25
C MET A 154 9.11 4.40 12.89
N ARG A 155 10.33 4.85 13.21
CA ARG A 155 10.56 6.17 13.81
C ARG A 155 10.06 7.30 12.90
N LEU A 156 10.41 7.24 11.63
CA LEU A 156 9.99 8.24 10.64
C LEU A 156 8.46 8.24 10.49
N GLY A 157 7.86 7.06 10.31
CA GLY A 157 6.42 6.89 10.18
C GLY A 157 5.66 7.48 11.37
N MET A 158 6.11 7.19 12.59
CA MET A 158 5.52 7.74 13.81
C MET A 158 5.59 9.29 13.83
N LEU A 159 6.76 9.86 13.53
CA LEU A 159 6.94 11.31 13.57
C LEU A 159 6.10 12.02 12.50
N ILE A 160 6.03 11.47 11.29
CA ILE A 160 5.20 12.02 10.21
C ILE A 160 3.72 11.98 10.60
N GLN A 161 3.22 10.85 11.11
CA GLN A 161 1.83 10.72 11.54
C GLN A 161 1.48 11.74 12.64
N ARG A 162 2.36 11.94 13.61
CA ARG A 162 2.17 12.95 14.66
C ARG A 162 2.18 14.39 14.14
N ALA A 163 2.98 14.67 13.11
CA ALA A 163 3.05 16.00 12.53
C ALA A 163 1.78 16.40 11.76
N VAL A 164 1.10 15.43 11.12
CA VAL A 164 -0.11 15.70 10.31
C VAL A 164 -1.41 15.51 11.09
N ASN A 165 -1.41 14.69 12.14
CA ASN A 165 -2.60 14.36 12.95
C ASN A 165 -2.57 15.07 14.31
N VAL A 166 -2.82 16.36 14.32
CA VAL A 166 -2.79 17.16 15.57
C VAL A 166 -3.75 16.59 16.61
N GLY A 167 -3.20 16.28 17.80
CA GLY A 167 -3.98 15.73 18.92
C GLY A 167 -4.25 14.22 18.85
N ARG A 168 -3.71 13.52 17.86
CA ARG A 168 -3.77 12.07 17.74
C ARG A 168 -2.36 11.51 17.61
N PHE A 169 -1.99 10.63 18.50
CA PHE A 169 -0.64 10.12 18.54
C PHE A 169 -0.64 8.63 18.22
N LEU A 170 -0.12 8.29 17.05
CA LEU A 170 0.35 6.93 16.82
C LEU A 170 1.53 6.68 17.76
N ASP A 171 1.41 5.70 18.64
CA ASP A 171 2.43 5.39 19.64
C ASP A 171 3.47 4.39 19.14
N SER A 172 4.50 4.17 19.95
CA SER A 172 5.60 3.27 19.58
C SER A 172 5.18 1.81 19.59
N GLU A 173 4.21 1.44 20.42
CA GLU A 173 3.67 0.08 20.50
C GLU A 173 2.92 -0.28 19.22
N SER A 174 2.03 0.60 18.74
CA SER A 174 1.34 0.44 17.47
C SER A 174 2.30 0.34 16.29
N MET A 175 3.38 1.16 16.28
CA MET A 175 4.39 1.08 15.23
C MET A 175 5.17 -0.24 15.26
N LEU A 176 5.49 -0.73 16.46
CA LEU A 176 6.15 -2.03 16.62
C LEU A 176 5.21 -3.17 16.20
N GLU A 177 3.94 -3.10 16.54
CA GLU A 177 2.94 -4.08 16.09
C GLU A 177 2.85 -4.09 14.55
N MET A 178 2.76 -2.93 13.90
CA MET A 178 2.73 -2.83 12.45
C MET A 178 3.99 -3.39 11.76
N ALA A 179 5.15 -3.30 12.41
CA ALA A 179 6.42 -3.80 11.90
C ALA A 179 6.67 -5.30 12.19
N THR A 180 5.87 -5.91 13.04
CA THR A 180 6.02 -7.30 13.50
C THR A 180 4.76 -8.11 13.18
N ILE A 181 3.93 -8.39 14.18
CA ILE A 181 2.74 -9.23 14.01
C ILE A 181 1.69 -8.59 13.08
N GLY A 182 1.54 -7.28 13.06
CA GLY A 182 0.69 -6.55 12.12
C GLY A 182 1.16 -6.70 10.68
N GLY A 183 2.49 -6.61 10.48
CA GLY A 183 3.14 -6.88 9.20
C GLY A 183 2.92 -8.30 8.70
N ALA A 184 2.94 -9.28 9.62
CA ALA A 184 2.64 -10.68 9.30
C ALA A 184 1.15 -10.93 9.03
N ARG A 185 0.25 -10.28 9.79
CA ARG A 185 -1.22 -10.35 9.58
C ARG A 185 -1.65 -9.78 8.24
N ALA A 186 -0.93 -8.78 7.72
CA ALA A 186 -1.30 -8.16 6.45
C ALA A 186 -1.35 -9.19 5.31
N PRO A 187 -0.31 -10.00 5.03
CA PRO A 187 -0.35 -11.08 4.06
C PRO A 187 -0.91 -12.41 4.60
N LYS A 188 -1.49 -12.45 5.81
CA LYS A 188 -1.98 -13.67 6.51
C LYS A 188 -0.89 -14.72 6.76
N LEU A 189 0.26 -14.28 7.24
CA LEU A 189 1.39 -15.13 7.64
C LEU A 189 1.60 -15.14 9.16
N ASP A 190 0.65 -14.64 9.94
CA ASP A 190 0.79 -14.47 11.38
C ASP A 190 0.74 -15.77 12.18
N ASP A 191 0.33 -16.87 11.59
CA ASP A 191 0.48 -18.22 12.16
C ASP A 191 1.94 -18.71 12.12
N GLU A 192 2.74 -18.18 11.17
CA GLU A 192 4.14 -18.60 10.96
C GLU A 192 5.16 -17.56 11.43
N LEU A 193 4.83 -16.27 11.40
CA LEU A 193 5.74 -15.14 11.57
C LEU A 193 5.21 -14.07 12.52
N GLY A 194 6.04 -13.07 12.83
CA GLY A 194 5.65 -11.81 13.45
C GLY A 194 5.61 -11.79 14.96
N SER A 195 5.81 -12.92 15.65
CA SER A 195 5.91 -12.99 17.11
C SER A 195 6.86 -14.10 17.55
N LEU A 196 7.37 -13.97 18.79
CA LEU A 196 8.27 -14.95 19.41
C LEU A 196 7.44 -16.01 20.15
N GLU A 197 6.85 -16.93 19.42
CA GLU A 197 6.02 -18.02 19.93
C GLU A 197 6.59 -19.38 19.53
N ILE A 198 6.37 -20.40 20.38
CA ILE A 198 6.80 -21.78 20.08
C ILE A 198 6.05 -22.28 18.84
N GLY A 199 6.81 -22.73 17.84
CA GLY A 199 6.28 -23.24 16.57
C GLY A 199 6.31 -22.25 15.41
N LYS A 200 6.53 -20.96 15.67
CA LYS A 200 6.76 -19.97 14.62
C LYS A 200 8.21 -19.95 14.15
N ARG A 201 8.43 -19.48 12.92
CA ARG A 201 9.79 -19.32 12.38
C ARG A 201 10.52 -18.21 13.13
N PRO A 202 11.77 -18.41 13.56
CA PRO A 202 12.52 -17.39 14.28
C PRO A 202 13.12 -16.36 13.33
N ASP A 203 12.32 -15.40 12.90
CA ASP A 203 12.78 -14.25 12.13
C ASP A 203 13.24 -13.13 13.08
N HIS A 204 14.44 -13.28 13.66
CA HIS A 204 15.05 -12.22 14.45
C HIS A 204 16.39 -11.81 13.85
N HIS A 205 16.59 -10.51 13.69
CA HIS A 205 17.91 -9.93 13.46
C HIS A 205 18.51 -9.52 14.80
N PRO A 206 19.63 -10.12 15.22
CA PRO A 206 20.36 -9.58 16.37
C PRO A 206 20.81 -8.16 16.01
N ALA A 207 20.55 -7.22 16.92
CA ALA A 207 21.08 -5.88 16.78
C ALA A 207 22.60 -5.96 16.62
N GLN A 208 23.14 -5.50 15.51
CA GLN A 208 24.58 -5.32 15.36
C GLN A 208 24.96 -4.12 16.22
N ASN A 209 25.81 -4.38 17.26
CA ASN A 209 26.41 -3.33 18.10
C ASN A 209 27.41 -2.51 17.30
#